data_78cfb3c44b59e7e7b8e871ecd1845b39
#
_entry.id   78cfb3c44b59e7e7b8e871ecd1845b39
#
_cell.length_a   1.000
_cell.length_b   1.000
_cell.length_c   1.000
_cell.angle_alpha   90.00
_cell.angle_beta   90.00
_cell.angle_gamma   90.00
#
_symmetry.space_group_name_H-M   'P 1'
#
loop_
_entity.id
_entity.type
_entity.pdbx_description
1 polymer ?
#
loop_
_entity_poly.entity_id
_entity_poly.type
_entity_poly.pdbx_seq_one_letter_code
_entity_poly.pdbx_strand_id
1 'polypeptide(L)'
;MVVRKRLKLHGHALVFVTTTAHEWTPIFREEELASLITRQLKESLEFYNVSLVGYVLMPSHLHMLLGLKKVELLSKFMQSFKILSSKLIKEAAPSMTTIQLSEKGRFRLWRPRFDDLIITSEEQFRIKLNYIHYNPVKAGLAENPEDWKYSSACNWILGIPGLLPIEKDFAYTD
;
A
#
# COMPACT_ATOMS: atom_id res chain seq x y z
N MET A 1 22.50 0.55 -11.99
CA MET A 1 21.23 1.16 -11.58
C MET A 1 20.29 1.12 -12.77
N VAL A 2 19.41 0.12 -12.83
CA VAL A 2 18.47 -0.03 -13.95
C VAL A 2 17.36 1.01 -13.75
N VAL A 3 17.38 2.08 -14.52
CA VAL A 3 16.25 3.00 -14.63
C VAL A 3 15.16 2.26 -15.40
N ARG A 4 14.17 1.69 -14.70
CA ARG A 4 12.96 1.18 -15.35
C ARG A 4 12.27 2.39 -16.00
N LYS A 5 12.36 2.50 -17.33
CA LYS A 5 11.47 3.39 -18.09
C LYS A 5 10.05 2.90 -17.79
N ARG A 6 9.28 3.69 -17.03
CA ARG A 6 7.82 3.47 -16.97
C ARG A 6 7.33 3.49 -18.40
N LEU A 7 6.81 2.37 -18.84
CA LEU A 7 6.02 2.35 -20.06
C LEU A 7 4.93 3.41 -19.86
N LYS A 8 4.82 4.37 -20.78
CA LYS A 8 3.72 5.33 -20.81
C LYS A 8 2.46 4.57 -21.23
N LEU A 9 1.85 3.88 -20.26
CA LEU A 9 0.56 3.24 -20.45
C LEU A 9 -0.52 4.28 -20.19
N HIS A 10 -1.58 4.17 -20.96
CA HIS A 10 -2.76 5.00 -20.85
C HIS A 10 -3.98 4.09 -20.64
N GLY A 11 -4.96 4.57 -19.89
CA GLY A 11 -6.20 3.86 -19.67
C GLY A 11 -6.22 2.97 -18.43
N HIS A 12 -7.02 1.93 -18.48
CA HIS A 12 -7.24 1.02 -17.35
C HIS A 12 -6.00 0.17 -17.07
N ALA A 13 -5.68 0.00 -15.81
CA ALA A 13 -4.64 -0.94 -15.39
C ALA A 13 -4.86 -1.44 -13.97
N LEU A 14 -4.50 -2.69 -13.72
CA LEU A 14 -4.28 -3.23 -12.38
C LEU A 14 -2.78 -3.16 -12.10
N VAL A 15 -2.41 -2.51 -11.00
CA VAL A 15 -1.00 -2.27 -10.67
C VAL A 15 -0.70 -2.78 -9.28
N PHE A 16 0.31 -3.63 -9.16
CA PHE A 16 0.89 -3.98 -7.87
C PHE A 16 1.89 -2.91 -7.46
N VAL A 17 1.72 -2.35 -6.26
CA VAL A 17 2.53 -1.24 -5.75
C VAL A 17 3.12 -1.61 -4.41
N THR A 18 4.39 -1.27 -4.20
CA THR A 18 5.06 -1.36 -2.90
C THR A 18 5.63 0.00 -2.51
N THR A 19 5.31 0.47 -1.31
CA THR A 19 5.97 1.63 -0.70
C THR A 19 6.51 1.29 0.67
N THR A 20 7.73 1.73 0.96
CA THR A 20 8.48 1.32 2.15
C THR A 20 8.78 2.53 3.03
N ALA A 21 8.66 2.35 4.34
CA ALA A 21 9.07 3.35 5.31
C ALA A 21 10.58 3.62 5.20
N HIS A 22 10.98 4.83 5.57
CA HIS A 22 12.38 5.23 5.56
C HIS A 22 13.23 4.24 6.39
N GLU A 23 14.32 3.76 5.79
CA GLU A 23 15.23 2.76 6.38
C GLU A 23 14.56 1.50 6.92
N TRP A 24 13.41 1.10 6.36
CA TRP A 24 12.63 -0.05 6.81
C TRP A 24 12.17 0.06 8.27
N THR A 25 12.08 1.28 8.80
CA THR A 25 11.64 1.51 10.18
C THR A 25 10.27 0.88 10.41
N PRO A 26 10.10 0.02 11.43
CA PRO A 26 8.85 -0.73 11.66
C PRO A 26 7.80 0.11 12.41
N ILE A 27 7.58 1.34 11.95
CA ILE A 27 6.74 2.35 12.60
C ILE A 27 5.26 1.95 12.67
N PHE A 28 4.79 1.13 11.74
CA PHE A 28 3.39 0.67 11.71
C PHE A 28 3.13 -0.53 12.62
N ARG A 29 4.07 -0.90 13.50
CA ARG A 29 3.79 -1.76 14.67
C ARG A 29 2.89 -1.07 15.68
N GLU A 30 2.99 0.25 15.76
CA GLU A 30 2.10 1.06 16.59
C GLU A 30 0.71 1.10 15.97
N GLU A 31 -0.28 0.53 16.65
CA GLU A 31 -1.65 0.36 16.15
C GLU A 31 -2.30 1.69 15.76
N GLU A 32 -2.04 2.73 16.54
CA GLU A 32 -2.53 4.08 16.26
C GLU A 32 -2.01 4.59 14.91
N LEU A 33 -0.71 4.42 14.66
CA LEU A 33 -0.07 4.88 13.42
C LEU A 33 -0.52 4.06 12.21
N ALA A 34 -0.65 2.73 12.38
CA ALA A 34 -1.21 1.86 11.33
C ALA A 34 -2.65 2.25 10.97
N SER A 35 -3.47 2.58 11.98
CA SER A 35 -4.84 3.06 11.78
C SER A 35 -4.90 4.40 11.03
N LEU A 36 -4.00 5.33 11.33
CA LEU A 36 -3.87 6.60 10.60
C LEU A 36 -3.53 6.40 9.13
N ILE A 37 -2.57 5.51 8.84
CA ILE A 37 -2.19 5.17 7.46
C ILE A 37 -3.36 4.54 6.71
N THR A 38 -4.06 3.60 7.32
CA THR A 38 -5.21 2.92 6.72
C THR A 38 -6.35 3.91 6.41
N ARG A 39 -6.65 4.82 7.33
CA ARG A 39 -7.64 5.88 7.12
C ARG A 39 -7.22 6.81 5.98
N GLN A 40 -5.97 7.28 5.97
CA GLN A 40 -5.47 8.14 4.89
C GLN A 40 -5.47 7.43 3.53
N LEU A 41 -5.20 6.12 3.52
CA LEU A 41 -5.30 5.33 2.29
C LEU A 41 -6.74 5.34 1.76
N LYS A 42 -7.74 5.09 2.62
CA LYS A 42 -9.15 5.16 2.25
C LYS A 42 -9.53 6.50 1.63
N GLU A 43 -9.19 7.59 2.29
CA GLU A 43 -9.47 8.95 1.81
C GLU A 43 -8.82 9.24 0.45
N SER A 44 -7.57 8.78 0.26
CA SER A 44 -6.86 8.94 -1.01
C SER A 44 -7.48 8.11 -2.14
N LEU A 45 -7.90 6.87 -1.87
CA LEU A 45 -8.59 6.01 -2.83
C LEU A 45 -9.90 6.65 -3.31
N GLU A 46 -10.70 7.15 -2.38
CA GLU A 46 -11.96 7.83 -2.67
C GLU A 46 -11.74 9.11 -3.50
N PHE A 47 -10.79 9.96 -3.09
CA PHE A 47 -10.50 11.22 -3.77
C PHE A 47 -10.04 11.03 -5.23
N TYR A 48 -9.19 10.03 -5.49
CA TYR A 48 -8.67 9.77 -6.83
C TYR A 48 -9.52 8.78 -7.63
N ASN A 49 -10.61 8.25 -7.05
CA ASN A 49 -11.44 7.21 -7.66
C ASN A 49 -10.60 6.00 -8.10
N VAL A 50 -9.75 5.53 -7.20
CA VAL A 50 -8.90 4.34 -7.37
C VAL A 50 -9.50 3.17 -6.62
N SER A 51 -9.66 2.03 -7.29
CA SER A 51 -10.16 0.80 -6.67
C SER A 51 -9.04 0.08 -5.92
N LEU A 52 -9.32 -0.35 -4.70
CA LEU A 52 -8.41 -1.21 -3.95
C LEU A 52 -8.84 -2.67 -4.14
N VAL A 53 -7.99 -3.46 -4.77
CA VAL A 53 -8.27 -4.89 -5.05
C VAL A 53 -7.64 -5.79 -3.98
N GLY A 54 -6.52 -5.40 -3.44
CA GLY A 54 -5.86 -6.09 -2.34
C GLY A 54 -4.82 -5.22 -1.67
N TYR A 55 -4.58 -5.45 -0.38
CA TYR A 55 -3.52 -4.74 0.35
C TYR A 55 -3.05 -5.52 1.57
N VAL A 56 -1.87 -5.17 2.03
CA VAL A 56 -1.37 -5.48 3.36
C VAL A 56 -0.46 -4.35 3.84
N LEU A 57 -0.75 -3.81 5.02
CA LEU A 57 0.16 -2.92 5.74
C LEU A 57 0.99 -3.75 6.70
N MET A 58 2.28 -3.85 6.39
CA MET A 58 3.30 -4.49 7.21
C MET A 58 3.94 -3.46 8.15
N PRO A 59 4.66 -3.87 9.19
CA PRO A 59 5.31 -2.94 10.12
C PRO A 59 6.14 -1.83 9.47
N SER A 60 6.76 -2.09 8.32
CA SER A 60 7.68 -1.16 7.65
C SER A 60 7.33 -0.83 6.19
N HIS A 61 6.27 -1.40 5.64
CA HIS A 61 5.92 -1.20 4.23
C HIS A 61 4.46 -1.52 3.94
N LEU A 62 3.98 -1.04 2.82
CA LEU A 62 2.62 -1.25 2.32
C LEU A 62 2.68 -1.85 0.92
N HIS A 63 2.01 -2.97 0.73
CA HIS A 63 1.72 -3.55 -0.59
C HIS A 63 0.26 -3.31 -0.95
N MET A 64 0.01 -2.99 -2.22
CA MET A 64 -1.34 -2.76 -2.75
C MET A 64 -1.48 -3.34 -4.15
N LEU A 65 -2.67 -3.84 -4.46
CA LEU A 65 -3.17 -4.04 -5.82
C LEU A 65 -4.21 -2.95 -6.09
N LEU A 66 -3.87 -2.03 -6.98
CA LEU A 66 -4.66 -0.84 -7.30
C LEU A 66 -5.27 -0.97 -8.69
N GLY A 67 -6.59 -0.87 -8.78
CA GLY A 67 -7.33 -0.75 -10.02
C GLY A 67 -7.47 0.72 -10.41
N LEU A 68 -6.83 1.13 -11.50
CA LEU A 68 -6.88 2.49 -12.00
C LEU A 68 -7.62 2.55 -13.35
N LYS A 69 -8.64 3.41 -13.44
CA LYS A 69 -9.29 3.74 -14.72
C LYS A 69 -8.37 4.57 -15.63
N LYS A 70 -7.42 5.27 -15.02
CA LYS A 70 -6.39 6.08 -15.67
C LYS A 70 -5.05 5.84 -14.98
N VAL A 71 -4.24 4.95 -15.52
CA VAL A 71 -2.95 4.57 -14.93
C VAL A 71 -1.99 5.76 -14.76
N GLU A 72 -2.17 6.81 -15.56
CA GLU A 72 -1.40 8.07 -15.47
C GLU A 72 -1.57 8.76 -14.11
N LEU A 73 -2.66 8.49 -13.39
CA LEU A 73 -2.93 9.05 -12.07
C LEU A 73 -2.12 8.38 -10.95
N LEU A 74 -1.51 7.21 -11.19
CA LEU A 74 -0.78 6.47 -10.16
C LEU A 74 0.26 7.33 -9.45
N SER A 75 1.05 8.08 -10.20
CA SER A 75 2.10 8.94 -9.62
C SER A 75 1.52 10.04 -8.72
N LYS A 76 0.43 10.67 -9.14
CA LYS A 76 -0.25 11.71 -8.35
C LYS A 76 -0.89 11.12 -7.10
N PHE A 77 -1.57 9.98 -7.23
CA PHE A 77 -2.14 9.24 -6.12
C PHE A 77 -1.07 8.91 -5.07
N MET A 78 0.02 8.27 -5.48
CA MET A 78 1.09 7.88 -4.57
C MET A 78 1.79 9.07 -3.94
N GLN A 79 2.03 10.14 -4.69
CA GLN A 79 2.61 11.37 -4.15
C GLN A 79 1.72 11.99 -3.08
N SER A 80 0.43 12.16 -3.37
CA SER A 80 -0.55 12.73 -2.43
C SER A 80 -0.68 11.87 -1.18
N PHE A 81 -0.89 10.56 -1.33
CA PHE A 81 -0.96 9.62 -0.21
C PHE A 81 0.28 9.72 0.69
N LYS A 82 1.48 9.72 0.12
CA LYS A 82 2.73 9.78 0.89
C LYS A 82 2.93 11.11 1.61
N ILE A 83 2.53 12.22 1.00
CA ILE A 83 2.61 13.54 1.64
C ILE A 83 1.63 13.64 2.80
N LEU A 84 0.36 13.29 2.59
CA LEU A 84 -0.69 13.41 3.59
C LEU A 84 -0.46 12.46 4.76
N SER A 85 -0.14 11.20 4.49
CA SER A 85 0.19 10.23 5.54
C SER A 85 1.44 10.62 6.34
N SER A 86 2.46 11.19 5.68
CA SER A 86 3.65 11.70 6.38
C SER A 86 3.31 12.85 7.33
N LYS A 87 2.42 13.75 6.91
CA LYS A 87 1.95 14.85 7.76
C LYS A 87 1.23 14.32 9.01
N LEU A 88 0.29 13.39 8.84
CA LEU A 88 -0.45 12.77 9.93
C LEU A 88 0.46 12.08 10.95
N ILE A 89 1.41 11.28 10.46
CA ILE A 89 2.36 10.58 11.36
C ILE A 89 3.26 11.56 12.10
N LYS A 90 3.74 12.60 11.43
CA LYS A 90 4.55 13.65 12.07
C LYS A 90 3.81 14.35 13.20
N GLU A 91 2.52 14.60 13.03
CA GLU A 91 1.66 15.25 14.02
C GLU A 91 1.32 14.31 15.19
N ALA A 92 1.06 13.02 14.90
CA ALA A 92 0.66 12.03 15.90
C ALA A 92 1.84 11.53 16.76
N ALA A 93 3.05 11.45 16.21
CA ALA A 93 4.21 10.88 16.89
C ALA A 93 5.47 11.77 16.77
N PRO A 94 5.46 12.99 17.31
CA PRO A 94 6.57 13.94 17.12
C PRO A 94 7.90 13.45 17.71
N SER A 95 7.90 12.71 18.79
CA SER A 95 9.11 12.16 19.43
C SER A 95 9.76 11.06 18.57
N MET A 96 8.97 10.16 17.99
CA MET A 96 9.48 9.10 17.11
C MET A 96 10.00 9.66 15.78
N THR A 97 9.38 10.74 15.29
CA THR A 97 9.74 11.37 14.02
C THR A 97 11.11 12.05 14.05
N THR A 98 11.54 12.51 15.23
CA THR A 98 12.82 13.24 15.36
C THR A 98 14.04 12.33 15.33
N ILE A 99 13.91 11.09 15.82
CA ILE A 99 15.04 10.17 16.01
C ILE A 99 15.10 9.11 14.89
N GLN A 100 13.97 8.46 14.59
CA GLN A 100 13.95 7.27 13.72
C GLN A 100 13.62 7.58 12.25
N LEU A 101 12.94 8.69 11.97
CA LEU A 101 12.45 9.06 10.65
C LEU A 101 13.05 10.38 10.16
N SER A 102 14.30 10.65 10.54
CA SER A 102 15.02 11.87 10.13
C SER A 102 16.13 11.55 9.13
N GLU A 103 16.10 12.19 7.98
CA GLU A 103 17.20 12.19 7.03
C GLU A 103 17.74 13.63 6.89
N LYS A 104 19.00 13.83 7.26
CA LYS A 104 19.65 15.17 7.23
C LYS A 104 18.83 16.26 7.96
N GLY A 105 18.25 15.91 9.13
CA GLY A 105 17.42 16.81 9.92
C GLY A 105 16.02 17.08 9.38
N ARG A 106 15.58 16.33 8.35
CA ARG A 106 14.24 16.44 7.77
C ARG A 106 13.45 15.17 8.02
N PHE A 107 12.22 15.30 8.46
CA PHE A 107 11.32 14.18 8.62
C PHE A 107 11.03 13.49 7.28
N ARG A 108 11.14 12.17 7.28
CA ARG A 108 10.85 11.32 6.12
C ARG A 108 10.18 10.02 6.56
N LEU A 109 8.88 9.90 6.36
CA LEU A 109 8.15 8.66 6.62
C LEU A 109 8.45 7.59 5.57
N TRP A 110 8.33 7.94 4.30
CA TRP A 110 8.45 7.02 3.17
C TRP A 110 9.77 7.21 2.41
N ARG A 111 10.30 6.13 1.87
CA ARG A 111 11.36 6.23 0.86
C ARG A 111 10.87 7.07 -0.34
N PRO A 112 11.74 7.78 -1.06
CA PRO A 112 11.34 8.73 -2.11
C PRO A 112 10.52 8.09 -3.23
N ARG A 113 10.90 6.88 -3.64
CA ARG A 113 10.27 6.12 -4.72
C ARG A 113 9.31 5.07 -4.16
N PHE A 114 8.52 4.49 -5.03
CA PHE A 114 7.77 3.27 -4.81
C PHE A 114 8.04 2.32 -5.99
N ASP A 115 7.85 1.03 -5.78
CA ASP A 115 7.94 0.03 -6.84
C ASP A 115 6.55 -0.23 -7.38
N ASP A 116 6.44 -0.38 -8.70
CA ASP A 116 5.20 -0.68 -9.39
C ASP A 116 5.39 -1.77 -10.46
N LEU A 117 4.39 -2.63 -10.59
CA LEU A 117 4.31 -3.68 -11.60
C LEU A 117 2.88 -3.74 -12.14
N ILE A 118 2.72 -3.57 -13.44
CA ILE A 118 1.43 -3.76 -14.09
C ILE A 118 1.11 -5.23 -14.18
N ILE A 119 -0.11 -5.58 -13.78
CA ILE A 119 -0.63 -6.94 -13.83
C ILE A 119 -1.30 -7.14 -15.19
N THR A 120 -0.80 -8.08 -15.95
CA THR A 120 -1.25 -8.34 -17.33
C THR A 120 -1.92 -9.71 -17.50
N SER A 121 -1.99 -10.52 -16.45
CA SER A 121 -2.63 -11.83 -16.50
C SER A 121 -3.25 -12.23 -15.17
N GLU A 122 -4.22 -13.12 -15.22
CA GLU A 122 -4.85 -13.71 -14.02
C GLU A 122 -3.81 -14.44 -13.16
N GLU A 123 -2.86 -15.12 -13.78
CA GLU A 123 -1.79 -15.80 -13.05
C GLU A 123 -0.94 -14.81 -12.24
N GLN A 124 -0.49 -13.72 -12.85
CA GLN A 124 0.22 -12.66 -12.14
C GLN A 124 -0.60 -12.07 -11.01
N PHE A 125 -1.89 -11.86 -11.24
CA PHE A 125 -2.81 -11.38 -10.21
C PHE A 125 -2.85 -12.32 -9.01
N ARG A 126 -3.10 -13.62 -9.23
CA ARG A 126 -3.15 -14.62 -8.17
C ARG A 126 -1.84 -14.70 -7.38
N ILE A 127 -0.70 -14.67 -8.08
CA ILE A 127 0.62 -14.68 -7.44
C ILE A 127 0.78 -13.45 -6.53
N LYS A 128 0.41 -12.25 -7.01
CA LYS A 128 0.56 -11.03 -6.23
C LYS A 128 -0.45 -10.92 -5.09
N LEU A 129 -1.67 -11.36 -5.29
CA LEU A 129 -2.68 -11.39 -4.23
C LEU A 129 -2.26 -12.36 -3.11
N ASN A 130 -1.81 -13.56 -3.45
CA ASN A 130 -1.28 -14.51 -2.49
C ASN A 130 -0.04 -13.97 -1.78
N TYR A 131 0.87 -13.32 -2.50
CA TYR A 131 2.04 -12.67 -1.91
C TYR A 131 1.63 -11.63 -0.85
N ILE A 132 0.65 -10.77 -1.15
CA ILE A 132 0.10 -9.78 -0.22
C ILE A 132 -0.44 -10.48 1.03
N HIS A 133 -1.31 -11.46 0.87
CA HIS A 133 -2.03 -12.08 1.97
C HIS A 133 -1.12 -12.92 2.89
N TYR A 134 -0.16 -13.64 2.31
CA TYR A 134 0.77 -14.48 3.08
C TYR A 134 1.99 -13.73 3.64
N ASN A 135 2.14 -12.44 3.34
CA ASN A 135 3.27 -11.65 3.82
C ASN A 135 3.39 -11.65 5.37
N PRO A 136 2.28 -11.41 6.13
CA PRO A 136 2.33 -11.46 7.60
C PRO A 136 2.69 -12.84 8.15
N VAL A 137 2.17 -13.90 7.54
CA VAL A 137 2.47 -15.29 7.95
C VAL A 137 3.94 -15.60 7.74
N LYS A 138 4.49 -15.27 6.57
CA LYS A 138 5.92 -15.46 6.27
C LYS A 138 6.84 -14.65 7.18
N ALA A 139 6.35 -13.52 7.68
CA ALA A 139 7.07 -12.69 8.64
C ALA A 139 6.88 -13.13 10.11
N GLY A 140 6.11 -14.19 10.36
CA GLY A 140 5.81 -14.67 11.71
C GLY A 140 4.93 -13.73 12.55
N LEU A 141 4.14 -12.88 11.89
CA LEU A 141 3.27 -11.89 12.54
C LEU A 141 1.83 -12.38 12.71
N ALA A 142 1.43 -13.40 11.98
CA ALA A 142 0.12 -14.04 12.05
C ALA A 142 0.24 -15.54 11.76
N GLU A 143 -0.66 -16.35 12.28
CA GLU A 143 -0.72 -17.79 11.97
C GLU A 143 -1.40 -18.02 10.62
N ASN A 144 -2.49 -17.32 10.35
CA ASN A 144 -3.21 -17.39 9.07
C ASN A 144 -3.27 -15.97 8.43
N PRO A 145 -3.38 -15.88 7.10
CA PRO A 145 -3.47 -14.60 6.41
C PRO A 145 -4.62 -13.71 6.89
N GLU A 146 -5.78 -14.30 7.16
CA GLU A 146 -7.00 -13.61 7.60
C GLU A 146 -6.93 -13.06 9.03
N ASP A 147 -5.99 -13.53 9.85
CA ASP A 147 -5.78 -13.05 11.22
C ASP A 147 -5.09 -11.68 11.25
N TRP A 148 -4.47 -11.27 10.13
CA TRP A 148 -3.79 -9.97 10.06
C TRP A 148 -4.77 -8.83 9.77
N LYS A 149 -5.08 -8.03 10.80
CA LYS A 149 -6.08 -6.94 10.78
C LYS A 149 -5.88 -5.95 9.62
N TYR A 150 -4.65 -5.62 9.28
CA TYR A 150 -4.31 -4.63 8.26
C TYR A 150 -4.07 -5.25 6.89
N SER A 151 -4.95 -6.15 6.49
CA SER A 151 -4.90 -6.88 5.22
C SER A 151 -6.29 -7.04 4.62
N SER A 152 -6.35 -7.24 3.31
CA SER A 152 -7.55 -7.64 2.59
C SER A 152 -7.81 -9.15 2.62
N ALA A 153 -7.03 -9.93 3.36
CA ALA A 153 -7.16 -11.39 3.37
C ALA A 153 -8.54 -11.86 3.85
N CYS A 154 -9.10 -11.24 4.90
CA CYS A 154 -10.45 -11.56 5.38
C CYS A 154 -11.54 -11.34 4.30
N ASN A 155 -11.39 -10.32 3.46
CA ASN A 155 -12.32 -10.08 2.35
C ASN A 155 -12.29 -11.19 1.30
N TRP A 156 -11.09 -11.66 0.95
CA TRP A 156 -10.88 -12.65 -0.10
C TRP A 156 -11.09 -14.09 0.36
N ILE A 157 -10.62 -14.43 1.54
CA ILE A 157 -10.63 -15.79 2.07
C ILE A 157 -11.96 -16.12 2.76
N LEU A 158 -12.44 -15.22 3.62
CA LEU A 158 -13.64 -15.43 4.43
C LEU A 158 -14.90 -14.78 3.83
N GLY A 159 -14.73 -13.87 2.86
CA GLY A 159 -15.85 -13.13 2.29
C GLY A 159 -16.48 -12.10 3.23
N ILE A 160 -15.80 -11.72 4.30
CA ILE A 160 -16.27 -10.74 5.29
C ILE A 160 -15.61 -9.38 5.07
N PRO A 161 -16.27 -8.26 5.40
CA PRO A 161 -15.67 -6.93 5.30
C PRO A 161 -14.45 -6.77 6.20
N GLY A 162 -13.36 -6.21 5.65
CA GLY A 162 -12.19 -5.77 6.39
C GLY A 162 -12.24 -4.28 6.69
N LEU A 163 -11.07 -3.69 7.03
CA LEU A 163 -10.96 -2.27 7.35
C LEU A 163 -11.19 -1.35 6.15
N LEU A 164 -10.89 -1.83 4.95
CA LEU A 164 -11.04 -1.07 3.71
C LEU A 164 -11.98 -1.80 2.75
N PRO A 165 -12.79 -1.06 1.96
CA PRO A 165 -13.59 -1.66 0.91
C PRO A 165 -12.68 -2.23 -0.19
N ILE A 166 -12.98 -3.46 -0.63
CA ILE A 166 -12.22 -4.19 -1.64
C ILE A 166 -13.08 -4.41 -2.88
N GLU A 167 -12.56 -3.99 -4.04
CA GLU A 167 -13.14 -4.25 -5.36
C GLU A 167 -12.62 -5.59 -5.89
N LYS A 168 -13.52 -6.56 -6.11
CA LYS A 168 -13.14 -7.91 -6.56
C LYS A 168 -13.29 -8.09 -8.07
N ASP A 169 -14.09 -7.26 -8.71
CA ASP A 169 -14.50 -7.42 -10.12
C ASP A 169 -13.71 -6.48 -11.07
N PHE A 170 -12.52 -6.04 -10.66
CA PHE A 170 -11.71 -5.15 -11.48
C PHE A 170 -11.09 -5.90 -12.67
N ALA A 171 -11.36 -5.42 -13.91
CA ALA A 171 -10.74 -5.97 -15.12
C ALA A 171 -9.24 -5.66 -15.21
N TYR A 172 -8.43 -6.60 -15.65
CA TYR A 172 -6.96 -6.45 -15.68
C TYR A 172 -6.47 -5.46 -16.72
N THR A 173 -6.96 -5.59 -17.92
CA THR A 173 -6.74 -4.69 -19.07
C THR A 173 -7.81 -5.01 -20.13
N ASP A 174 -8.17 -4.05 -20.94
CA ASP A 174 -8.88 -4.30 -22.20
C ASP A 174 -7.89 -4.81 -23.25
#